data_494df35cb3ed841c7d5f219aaa6a9b35
#
_entry.id   494df35cb3ed841c7d5f219aaa6a9b35
#
_cell.length_a   1.000
_cell.length_b   1.000
_cell.length_c   1.000
_cell.angle_alpha   90.00
_cell.angle_beta   90.00
_cell.angle_gamma   90.00
#
_symmetry.space_group_name_H-M   'P 1'
#
loop_
_entity.id
_entity.type
_entity.pdbx_description
1 polymer ?
#
loop_
_entity_poly.entity_id
_entity_poly.type
_entity_poly.pdbx_seq_one_letter_code
_entity_poly.pdbx_strand_id
1 'polypeptide(L)'
;KDKRTNSQLVSYIPREQLKHHMILPNEVEERLLSIEQEYVARERLKKFNLVPKRKILLYGPPGCGKTLSAERIAWNLGLPLLKVRFDSLLSSYFGESASNLRMVFDYCKSEPVVLLLDECDFIAKSRITTQDVGEVPRIVNMLLTLLDEYDAPGLVLATTNLKVSLDEALFRR
;
A
#
# COMPACT_ATOMS: atom_id res chain seq x y z
N LYS A 1 14.72 4.76 12.08
CA LYS A 1 15.22 3.57 12.81
C LYS A 1 14.76 3.68 14.23
N ASP A 2 13.91 2.79 14.66
CA ASP A 2 13.63 2.61 16.07
C ASP A 2 14.92 2.13 16.76
N LYS A 3 15.37 2.89 17.77
CA LYS A 3 16.64 2.63 18.46
C LYS A 3 16.62 1.38 19.36
N ARG A 4 15.48 0.73 19.55
CA ARG A 4 15.30 -0.41 20.50
C ARG A 4 14.91 -1.73 19.86
N THR A 5 14.23 -1.71 18.74
CA THR A 5 13.99 -2.89 17.91
C THR A 5 14.63 -2.61 16.55
N ASN A 6 15.57 -3.43 16.14
CA ASN A 6 16.29 -3.31 14.87
C ASN A 6 15.36 -3.57 13.64
N SER A 7 14.06 -3.40 13.81
CA SER A 7 13.02 -3.58 12.81
C SER A 7 12.79 -2.26 12.06
N GLN A 8 13.06 -2.29 10.78
CA GLN A 8 12.86 -1.16 9.89
C GLN A 8 11.37 -1.09 9.55
N LEU A 9 10.63 -0.12 10.15
CA LEU A 9 9.20 0.11 9.90
C LEU A 9 8.88 0.34 8.42
N VAL A 10 9.80 0.99 7.73
CA VAL A 10 9.68 1.37 6.34
C VAL A 10 10.97 1.00 5.62
N SER A 11 10.83 0.31 4.50
CA SER A 11 11.94 -0.04 3.61
C SER A 11 11.80 0.74 2.30
N TYR A 12 12.79 1.57 1.98
CA TYR A 12 12.91 2.18 0.67
C TYR A 12 13.70 1.23 -0.24
N ILE A 13 13.11 0.84 -1.36
CA ILE A 13 13.71 -0.05 -2.34
C ILE A 13 13.85 0.73 -3.64
N PRO A 14 15.07 1.11 -4.03
CA PRO A 14 15.29 1.80 -5.30
C PRO A 14 14.94 0.88 -6.47
N ARG A 15 14.61 1.46 -7.62
CA ARG A 15 14.14 0.73 -8.80
C ARG A 15 15.05 -0.44 -9.18
N GLU A 16 16.36 -0.24 -9.14
CA GLU A 16 17.38 -1.20 -9.56
C GLU A 16 17.42 -2.48 -8.70
N GLN A 17 16.84 -2.41 -7.50
CA GLN A 17 16.76 -3.53 -6.55
C GLN A 17 15.41 -4.26 -6.58
N LEU A 18 14.43 -3.74 -7.34
CA LEU A 18 13.09 -4.33 -7.44
C LEU A 18 13.13 -5.63 -8.24
N LYS A 19 12.42 -6.62 -7.73
CA LYS A 19 12.20 -7.89 -8.43
C LYS A 19 11.03 -7.70 -9.40
N HIS A 20 11.23 -8.06 -10.67
CA HIS A 20 10.23 -7.83 -11.71
C HIS A 20 9.99 -9.04 -12.62
N HIS A 21 10.82 -10.06 -12.53
CA HIS A 21 10.64 -11.28 -13.31
C HIS A 21 9.63 -12.21 -12.66
N MET A 22 8.48 -12.37 -13.30
CA MET A 22 7.43 -13.29 -12.86
C MET A 22 6.59 -13.74 -14.04
N ILE A 23 6.05 -14.95 -13.95
CA ILE A 23 5.09 -15.51 -14.91
C ILE A 23 3.73 -15.46 -14.24
N LEU A 24 2.77 -14.84 -14.90
CA LEU A 24 1.41 -14.66 -14.41
C LEU A 24 0.40 -15.29 -15.36
N PRO A 25 -0.78 -15.74 -14.87
CA PRO A 25 -1.91 -16.02 -15.72
C PRO A 25 -2.30 -14.78 -16.55
N ASN A 26 -2.75 -14.97 -17.80
CA ASN A 26 -3.08 -13.88 -18.72
C ASN A 26 -4.05 -12.84 -18.10
N GLU A 27 -5.08 -13.30 -17.39
CA GLU A 27 -6.04 -12.40 -16.75
C GLU A 27 -5.38 -11.46 -15.71
N VAL A 28 -4.44 -11.98 -14.94
CA VAL A 28 -3.72 -11.17 -13.94
C VAL A 28 -2.76 -10.21 -14.63
N GLU A 29 -2.06 -10.69 -15.67
CA GLU A 29 -1.17 -9.89 -16.49
C GLU A 29 -1.89 -8.69 -17.09
N GLU A 30 -3.05 -8.90 -17.72
CA GLU A 30 -3.88 -7.85 -18.33
C GLU A 30 -4.33 -6.81 -17.28
N ARG A 31 -4.68 -7.25 -16.07
CA ARG A 31 -5.06 -6.34 -14.97
C ARG A 31 -3.89 -5.47 -14.51
N LEU A 32 -2.70 -6.05 -14.39
CA LEU A 32 -1.50 -5.28 -14.01
C LEU A 32 -1.13 -4.28 -15.10
N LEU A 33 -1.14 -4.70 -16.37
CA LEU A 33 -0.91 -3.81 -17.51
C LEU A 33 -1.92 -2.66 -17.56
N SER A 34 -3.19 -2.92 -17.27
CA SER A 34 -4.22 -1.87 -17.21
C SER A 34 -3.90 -0.82 -16.14
N ILE A 35 -3.43 -1.24 -14.95
CA ILE A 35 -3.00 -0.31 -13.88
C ILE A 35 -1.82 0.55 -14.36
N GLU A 36 -0.83 -0.07 -14.97
CA GLU A 36 0.37 0.61 -15.48
C GLU A 36 0.02 1.62 -16.58
N GLN A 37 -0.81 1.23 -17.54
CA GLN A 37 -1.29 2.10 -18.62
C GLN A 37 -2.10 3.28 -18.08
N GLU A 38 -3.00 3.05 -17.12
CA GLU A 38 -3.80 4.11 -16.50
C GLU A 38 -2.90 5.12 -15.76
N TYR A 39 -1.89 4.63 -15.04
CA TYR A 39 -0.92 5.50 -14.37
C TYR A 39 -0.12 6.35 -15.39
N VAL A 40 0.38 5.77 -16.47
CA VAL A 40 1.11 6.49 -17.51
C VAL A 40 0.20 7.54 -18.16
N ALA A 41 -1.06 7.22 -18.40
CA ALA A 41 -2.04 8.10 -19.02
C ALA A 41 -2.66 9.13 -18.04
N ARG A 42 -2.28 9.16 -16.76
CA ARG A 42 -2.95 9.92 -15.69
C ARG A 42 -3.13 11.41 -16.00
N GLU A 43 -2.14 12.06 -16.59
CA GLU A 43 -2.24 13.48 -16.93
C GLU A 43 -3.20 13.73 -18.11
N ARG A 44 -3.29 12.77 -19.02
CA ARG A 44 -4.25 12.80 -20.12
C ARG A 44 -5.67 12.57 -19.60
N LEU A 45 -5.87 11.61 -18.68
CA LEU A 45 -7.16 11.33 -18.08
C LEU A 45 -7.71 12.54 -17.31
N LYS A 46 -6.88 13.26 -16.58
CA LYS A 46 -7.26 14.49 -15.88
C LYS A 46 -7.81 15.56 -16.83
N LYS A 47 -7.26 15.69 -18.04
CA LYS A 47 -7.76 16.63 -19.04
C LYS A 47 -9.20 16.35 -19.48
N PHE A 48 -9.67 15.12 -19.33
CA PHE A 48 -11.02 14.68 -19.60
C PHE A 48 -11.88 14.58 -18.34
N ASN A 49 -11.44 15.16 -17.22
CA ASN A 49 -12.11 15.06 -15.90
C ASN A 49 -12.28 13.61 -15.40
N LEU A 50 -11.41 12.70 -15.83
CA LEU A 50 -11.34 11.33 -15.35
C LEU A 50 -10.33 11.23 -14.21
N VAL A 51 -10.74 10.59 -13.12
CA VAL A 51 -9.87 10.36 -11.95
C VAL A 51 -9.14 9.03 -12.14
N PRO A 52 -7.81 9.04 -12.33
CA PRO A 52 -7.04 7.80 -12.45
C PRO A 52 -7.03 7.04 -11.11
N LYS A 53 -7.03 5.73 -11.19
CA LYS A 53 -6.90 4.88 -10.01
C LYS A 53 -5.52 5.07 -9.38
N ARG A 54 -5.50 5.35 -8.09
CA ARG A 54 -4.26 5.53 -7.32
C ARG A 54 -4.12 4.57 -6.16
N LYS A 55 -5.20 3.86 -5.83
CA LYS A 55 -5.27 2.90 -4.73
C LYS A 55 -5.66 1.54 -5.30
N ILE A 56 -4.84 0.54 -5.13
CA ILE A 56 -5.01 -0.80 -5.69
C ILE A 56 -4.87 -1.84 -4.57
N LEU A 57 -5.81 -2.78 -4.50
CA LEU A 57 -5.76 -3.92 -3.60
C LEU A 57 -5.34 -5.18 -4.35
N LEU A 58 -4.24 -5.77 -3.92
CA LEU A 58 -3.78 -7.08 -4.35
C LEU A 58 -4.19 -8.12 -3.32
N TYR A 59 -5.12 -8.98 -3.66
CA TYR A 59 -5.62 -10.01 -2.76
C TYR A 59 -5.42 -11.42 -3.34
N GLY A 60 -5.30 -12.39 -2.46
CA GLY A 60 -5.13 -13.81 -2.84
C GLY A 60 -4.44 -14.63 -1.75
N PRO A 61 -4.31 -15.95 -1.91
CA PRO A 61 -3.70 -16.81 -0.93
C PRO A 61 -2.22 -16.44 -0.66
N PRO A 62 -1.66 -16.86 0.47
CA PRO A 62 -0.24 -16.71 0.75
C PRO A 62 0.60 -17.32 -0.38
N GLY A 63 1.72 -16.69 -0.71
CA GLY A 63 2.66 -17.21 -1.72
C GLY A 63 2.25 -16.99 -3.18
N CYS A 64 1.09 -16.38 -3.49
CA CYS A 64 0.65 -16.16 -4.88
C CYS A 64 1.33 -14.96 -5.58
N GLY A 65 2.35 -14.34 -4.99
CA GLY A 65 3.15 -13.30 -5.64
C GLY A 65 2.64 -11.86 -5.49
N LYS A 66 1.75 -11.54 -4.53
CA LYS A 66 1.20 -10.19 -4.34
C LYS A 66 2.28 -9.11 -4.16
N THR A 67 3.22 -9.34 -3.25
CA THR A 67 4.34 -8.41 -3.00
C THR A 67 5.23 -8.28 -4.24
N LEU A 68 5.49 -9.39 -4.93
CA LEU A 68 6.28 -9.38 -6.17
C LEU A 68 5.56 -8.63 -7.30
N SER A 69 4.23 -8.74 -7.39
CA SER A 69 3.42 -7.95 -8.34
C SER A 69 3.53 -6.45 -8.06
N ALA A 70 3.55 -6.05 -6.78
CA ALA A 70 3.75 -4.65 -6.41
C ALA A 70 5.15 -4.14 -6.79
N GLU A 71 6.20 -4.94 -6.57
CA GLU A 71 7.56 -4.61 -6.99
C GLU A 71 7.65 -4.48 -8.52
N ARG A 72 7.02 -5.40 -9.26
CA ARG A 72 6.97 -5.35 -10.73
C ARG A 72 6.27 -4.09 -11.25
N ILE A 73 5.11 -3.73 -10.69
CA ILE A 73 4.43 -2.48 -11.06
C ILE A 73 5.37 -1.28 -10.85
N ALA A 74 6.02 -1.18 -9.69
CA ALA A 74 6.95 -0.10 -9.40
C ALA A 74 8.11 -0.08 -10.41
N TRP A 75 8.68 -1.24 -10.74
CA TRP A 75 9.76 -1.35 -11.71
C TRP A 75 9.33 -0.91 -13.12
N ASN A 76 8.15 -1.37 -13.60
CA ASN A 76 7.61 -1.01 -14.91
C ASN A 76 7.30 0.48 -15.02
N LEU A 77 6.83 1.10 -13.92
CA LEU A 77 6.55 2.54 -13.86
C LEU A 77 7.80 3.40 -13.69
N GLY A 78 8.97 2.79 -13.48
CA GLY A 78 10.21 3.53 -13.24
C GLY A 78 10.28 4.19 -11.88
N LEU A 79 9.49 3.74 -10.91
CA LEU A 79 9.37 4.32 -9.58
C LEU A 79 10.06 3.46 -8.51
N PRO A 80 10.61 4.08 -7.45
CA PRO A 80 11.03 3.33 -6.27
C PRO A 80 9.82 2.82 -5.50
N LEU A 81 10.03 1.79 -4.67
CA LEU A 81 9.03 1.21 -3.78
C LEU A 81 9.31 1.60 -2.32
N LEU A 82 8.30 2.14 -1.66
CA LEU A 82 8.31 2.40 -0.24
C LEU A 82 7.42 1.37 0.45
N LYS A 83 8.03 0.37 1.09
CA LYS A 83 7.31 -0.74 1.73
C LYS A 83 7.13 -0.47 3.22
N VAL A 84 5.87 -0.47 3.67
CA VAL A 84 5.49 -0.36 5.09
C VAL A 84 5.15 -1.75 5.61
N ARG A 85 5.77 -2.12 6.72
CA ARG A 85 5.52 -3.37 7.44
C ARG A 85 4.67 -3.10 8.66
N PHE A 86 3.43 -3.54 8.61
CA PHE A 86 2.48 -3.30 9.70
C PHE A 86 2.73 -4.14 10.94
N ASP A 87 3.30 -5.33 10.81
CA ASP A 87 3.75 -6.14 11.95
C ASP A 87 4.74 -5.37 12.84
N SER A 88 5.68 -4.68 12.20
CA SER A 88 6.65 -3.82 12.88
C SER A 88 6.03 -2.52 13.41
N LEU A 89 5.02 -1.99 12.72
CA LEU A 89 4.32 -0.77 13.12
C LEU A 89 3.49 -0.99 14.40
N LEU A 90 2.85 -2.14 14.53
CA LEU A 90 2.04 -2.49 15.70
C LEU A 90 2.89 -2.90 16.92
N SER A 91 4.12 -3.37 16.70
CA SER A 91 5.05 -3.77 17.77
C SER A 91 5.88 -2.61 18.30
N SER A 92 5.91 -1.46 17.61
CA SER A 92 6.62 -0.28 18.09
C SER A 92 5.82 0.47 19.16
N TYR A 93 6.54 1.14 20.07
CA TYR A 93 5.97 1.82 21.25
C TYR A 93 4.81 2.75 20.91
N PHE A 94 3.78 2.68 21.75
CA PHE A 94 2.54 3.48 21.75
C PHE A 94 2.80 4.98 21.50
N GLY A 95 2.21 5.53 20.43
CA GLY A 95 2.27 6.95 20.09
C GLY A 95 3.20 7.33 18.93
N GLU A 96 4.25 6.54 18.65
CA GLU A 96 5.15 6.81 17.50
C GLU A 96 4.60 6.26 16.18
N SER A 97 3.81 5.19 16.25
CA SER A 97 3.29 4.48 15.06
C SER A 97 2.42 5.37 14.17
N ALA A 98 1.55 6.17 14.78
CA ALA A 98 0.68 7.09 14.06
C ALA A 98 1.47 8.24 13.41
N SER A 99 2.46 8.79 14.11
CA SER A 99 3.35 9.82 13.58
C SER A 99 4.20 9.31 12.42
N ASN A 100 4.75 8.11 12.56
CA ASN A 100 5.55 7.47 11.53
C ASN A 100 4.73 7.19 10.27
N LEU A 101 3.49 6.72 10.42
CA LEU A 101 2.60 6.49 9.28
C LEU A 101 2.29 7.81 8.54
N ARG A 102 2.01 8.89 9.26
CA ARG A 102 1.79 10.21 8.66
C ARG A 102 3.01 10.69 7.88
N MET A 103 4.21 10.58 8.45
CA MET A 103 5.46 10.97 7.75
C MET A 103 5.65 10.18 6.45
N VAL A 104 5.29 8.90 6.41
CA VAL A 104 5.34 8.08 5.18
C VAL A 104 4.42 8.65 4.10
N PHE A 105 3.19 8.98 4.47
CA PHE A 105 2.23 9.54 3.51
C PHE A 105 2.62 10.95 3.06
N ASP A 106 3.17 11.77 3.94
CA ASP A 106 3.67 13.11 3.61
C ASP A 106 4.87 13.03 2.65
N TYR A 107 5.76 12.06 2.84
CA TYR A 107 6.84 11.79 1.88
C TYR A 107 6.29 11.41 0.49
N CYS A 108 5.26 10.56 0.43
CA CYS A 108 4.62 10.18 -0.83
C CYS A 108 3.93 11.36 -1.57
N LYS A 109 3.54 12.43 -0.85
CA LYS A 109 2.98 13.63 -1.47
C LYS A 109 4.04 14.45 -2.21
N SER A 110 5.28 14.43 -1.73
CA SER A 110 6.38 15.18 -2.31
C SER A 110 7.14 14.42 -3.39
N GLU A 111 7.17 13.09 -3.31
CA GLU A 111 7.99 12.26 -4.18
C GLU A 111 7.15 11.19 -4.90
N PRO A 112 7.35 10.97 -6.21
CA PRO A 112 6.67 9.93 -6.95
C PRO A 112 7.23 8.55 -6.58
N VAL A 113 6.51 7.83 -5.72
CA VAL A 113 6.87 6.48 -5.25
C VAL A 113 5.66 5.55 -5.34
N VAL A 114 5.90 4.26 -5.38
CA VAL A 114 4.87 3.25 -5.11
C VAL A 114 4.90 2.93 -3.63
N LEU A 115 3.84 3.30 -2.90
CA LEU A 115 3.66 2.96 -1.50
C LEU A 115 3.03 1.57 -1.39
N LEU A 116 3.76 0.62 -0.81
CA LEU A 116 3.26 -0.73 -0.56
C LEU A 116 2.91 -0.89 0.93
N LEU A 117 1.64 -1.09 1.19
CA LEU A 117 1.10 -1.48 2.47
C LEU A 117 1.00 -3.01 2.50
N ASP A 118 2.04 -3.68 2.99
CA ASP A 118 2.13 -5.14 2.93
C ASP A 118 1.44 -5.79 4.13
N GLU A 119 0.73 -6.90 3.89
CA GLU A 119 0.04 -7.69 4.91
C GLU A 119 -1.02 -6.92 5.72
N CYS A 120 -1.94 -6.25 5.03
CA CYS A 120 -3.01 -5.47 5.66
C CYS A 120 -4.10 -6.29 6.39
N ASP A 121 -3.90 -7.59 6.61
CA ASP A 121 -4.88 -8.50 7.23
C ASP A 121 -5.28 -8.08 8.65
N PHE A 122 -4.40 -7.35 9.34
CA PHE A 122 -4.67 -6.81 10.68
C PHE A 122 -5.85 -5.82 10.70
N ILE A 123 -6.08 -5.08 9.62
CA ILE A 123 -7.20 -4.13 9.50
C ILE A 123 -8.55 -4.87 9.60
N ALA A 124 -8.63 -6.04 8.97
CA ALA A 124 -9.81 -6.87 9.05
C ALA A 124 -10.03 -7.43 10.46
N LYS A 125 -8.95 -7.88 11.11
CA LYS A 125 -9.01 -8.45 12.46
C LYS A 125 -9.42 -7.41 13.51
N SER A 126 -8.94 -6.19 13.41
CA SER A 126 -9.26 -5.11 14.37
C SER A 126 -10.72 -4.67 14.35
N ARG A 127 -11.47 -4.95 13.27
CA ARG A 127 -12.90 -4.63 13.16
C ARG A 127 -13.81 -5.70 13.75
N ILE A 128 -13.33 -6.93 13.84
CA ILE A 128 -14.10 -8.05 14.40
C ILE A 128 -14.08 -8.00 15.93
N THR A 129 -13.02 -7.48 16.51
CA THR A 129 -12.86 -7.32 17.97
C THR A 129 -13.41 -5.95 18.40
N THR A 130 -14.73 -5.83 18.52
CA THR A 130 -15.45 -4.60 18.92
C THR A 130 -15.22 -4.17 20.38
N GLN A 131 -14.36 -4.83 21.14
CA GLN A 131 -14.11 -4.57 22.57
C GLN A 131 -12.77 -3.92 22.89
N ASP A 132 -11.85 -3.78 21.93
CA ASP A 132 -10.55 -3.16 22.18
C ASP A 132 -10.58 -1.66 21.95
N VAL A 133 -10.70 -0.91 23.05
CA VAL A 133 -10.35 0.52 23.14
C VAL A 133 -8.82 0.62 23.13
N GLY A 134 -8.18 0.18 22.03
CA GLY A 134 -6.74 0.06 21.90
C GLY A 134 -6.15 0.91 20.75
N GLU A 135 -4.83 0.88 20.61
CA GLU A 135 -4.11 1.61 19.56
C GLU A 135 -4.39 1.09 18.15
N VAL A 136 -4.64 -0.21 18.00
CA VAL A 136 -4.89 -0.81 16.67
C VAL A 136 -6.07 -0.12 15.96
N PRO A 137 -7.25 0.09 16.59
CA PRO A 137 -8.33 0.86 15.98
C PRO A 137 -7.95 2.30 15.62
N ARG A 138 -7.09 2.95 16.42
CA ARG A 138 -6.63 4.32 16.14
C ARG A 138 -5.73 4.37 14.91
N ILE A 139 -4.77 3.44 14.79
CA ILE A 139 -3.89 3.32 13.62
C ILE A 139 -4.71 2.99 12.37
N VAL A 140 -5.68 2.08 12.47
CA VAL A 140 -6.58 1.74 11.37
C VAL A 140 -7.39 2.95 10.91
N ASN A 141 -8.02 3.67 11.82
CA ASN A 141 -8.80 4.87 11.48
C ASN A 141 -7.91 5.95 10.85
N MET A 142 -6.70 6.15 11.36
CA MET A 142 -5.75 7.07 10.78
C MET A 142 -5.32 6.65 9.38
N LEU A 143 -5.01 5.37 9.17
CA LEU A 143 -4.66 4.84 7.85
C LEU A 143 -5.81 5.07 6.86
N LEU A 144 -7.06 4.81 7.25
CA LEU A 144 -8.23 5.06 6.43
C LEU A 144 -8.34 6.54 6.03
N THR A 145 -8.17 7.45 7.00
CA THR A 145 -8.16 8.89 6.74
C THR A 145 -7.06 9.29 5.76
N LEU A 146 -5.84 8.81 5.98
CA LEU A 146 -4.69 9.09 5.09
C LEU A 146 -4.90 8.54 3.67
N LEU A 147 -5.56 7.38 3.55
CA LEU A 147 -5.92 6.82 2.25
C LEU A 147 -7.05 7.60 1.57
N ASP A 148 -8.05 8.07 2.33
CA ASP A 148 -9.13 8.90 1.79
C ASP A 148 -8.58 10.22 1.24
N GLU A 149 -7.64 10.84 1.95
CA GLU A 149 -6.98 12.10 1.59
C GLU A 149 -5.80 11.94 0.62
N TYR A 150 -5.51 10.71 0.16
CA TYR A 150 -4.33 10.46 -0.66
C TYR A 150 -4.46 11.10 -2.04
N ASP A 151 -3.73 12.18 -2.24
CA ASP A 151 -3.56 12.88 -3.51
C ASP A 151 -2.06 13.08 -3.79
N ALA A 152 -1.36 12.00 -4.08
CA ALA A 152 0.07 11.98 -4.35
C ALA A 152 0.37 11.59 -5.79
N PRO A 153 1.55 11.93 -6.34
CA PRO A 153 1.93 11.62 -7.72
C PRO A 153 2.13 10.13 -7.99
N GLY A 154 2.32 9.32 -6.93
CA GLY A 154 2.55 7.88 -7.02
C GLY A 154 1.28 7.04 -6.86
N LEU A 155 1.48 5.74 -6.61
CA LEU A 155 0.41 4.75 -6.35
C LEU A 155 0.48 4.22 -4.92
N VAL A 156 -0.67 3.85 -4.37
CA VAL A 156 -0.75 3.01 -3.15
C VAL A 156 -1.20 1.62 -3.54
N LEU A 157 -0.42 0.63 -3.17
CA LEU A 157 -0.75 -0.78 -3.30
C LEU A 157 -0.90 -1.37 -1.90
N ALA A 158 -1.97 -2.10 -1.65
CA ALA A 158 -2.14 -2.86 -0.42
C ALA A 158 -2.22 -4.35 -0.73
N THR A 159 -1.62 -5.18 0.11
CA THR A 159 -1.71 -6.64 -0.03
C THR A 159 -2.48 -7.25 1.13
N THR A 160 -3.27 -8.28 0.83
CA THR A 160 -4.03 -9.03 1.84
C THR A 160 -4.25 -10.47 1.42
N ASN A 161 -4.38 -11.36 2.40
CA ASN A 161 -4.84 -12.73 2.19
C ASN A 161 -6.37 -12.84 2.33
N LEU A 162 -7.07 -11.78 2.79
CA LEU A 162 -8.50 -11.76 3.11
C LEU A 162 -9.26 -10.84 2.13
N LYS A 163 -10.03 -11.43 1.21
CA LYS A 163 -10.77 -10.68 0.18
C LYS A 163 -11.89 -9.79 0.73
N VAL A 164 -12.69 -10.29 1.64
CA VAL A 164 -14.03 -9.73 1.95
C VAL A 164 -13.99 -8.56 2.94
N SER A 165 -13.06 -8.54 3.88
CA SER A 165 -13.07 -7.59 5.00
C SER A 165 -12.40 -6.26 4.71
N LEU A 166 -11.53 -6.20 3.71
CA LEU A 166 -10.73 -5.01 3.36
C LEU A 166 -11.34 -4.19 2.22
N ASP A 167 -12.07 -4.85 1.32
CA ASP A 167 -12.61 -4.22 0.12
C ASP A 167 -13.61 -3.09 0.45
N GLU A 168 -14.47 -3.30 1.45
CA GLU A 168 -15.46 -2.31 1.87
C GLU A 168 -14.86 -1.14 2.65
N ALA A 169 -13.77 -1.39 3.35
CA ALA A 169 -13.18 -0.41 4.26
C ALA A 169 -12.20 0.55 3.58
N LEU A 170 -11.40 0.04 2.64
CA LEU A 170 -10.23 0.74 2.10
C LEU A 170 -10.44 1.24 0.67
N PHE A 171 -11.29 0.57 -0.12
CA PHE A 171 -11.24 0.75 -1.57
C PHE A 171 -12.58 1.13 -2.23
N ARG A 172 -13.70 1.12 -1.50
CA ARG A 172 -15.01 1.58 -1.99
C ARG A 172 -15.29 3.07 -1.82
N ARG A 173 -14.32 3.81 -1.31
CA ARG A 173 -14.45 5.26 -1.13
C ARG A 173 -13.60 6.03 -2.14
#